data_61afdc0188d0c6dda7a6914b09ed2402
#
_entry.id   61afdc0188d0c6dda7a6914b09ed2402
#
_cell.length_a   1.000
_cell.length_b   1.000
_cell.length_c   1.000
_cell.angle_alpha   90.00
_cell.angle_beta   90.00
_cell.angle_gamma   90.00
#
_symmetry.space_group_name_H-M   'P 1'
#
loop_
_entity.id
_entity.type
_entity.pdbx_description
1 polymer ?
#
loop_
_entity_poly.entity_id
_entity_poly.type
_entity_poly.pdbx_seq_one_letter_code
_entity_poly.pdbx_strand_id
1 'polypeptide(L)'
;RPARIWLLWVPAIAVTVGVLVAAAIYSHGVAATRGWTLGQRLLSEPRVLFDYLCQLWLPRPLSPGLFNDGYVVSTDWMHPWTTLPAIAGLFGLGLVAWHWRNRQPALSLAIGFYLVGQSIESGPLPLELYFEHRNYLPAALMFWPLALWLTNPDTALPSVRAVTSIGLPLLLAGMTWLGASVWGNASGQAMIWGERNPNSPRAQAYLAQWELNQGRVRAAEARLRTALRSHPTEVQLVANLIDVRCRQGFLDKADLAAAVHSFSTNPDPTRLSFRWLQGALPMAEVHTCGGFGLPEAGQLAHAFADNPSTPVAPGRRSDAMHLLGEVALASGNAHEALADFNAAWASEQRIDTVLVQAAMLASAGLPRLALDHLQLASTPIVRPWYRWRSMTDVHRWVLHRQGFWQQQIDELRGKITSDLVHSP
;
A
#
# COMPACT_ATOMS: atom_id res chain seq x y z
N ARG A 1 34.17 -2.94 -32.21
CA ARG A 1 33.71 -2.52 -30.87
C ARG A 1 32.22 -2.04 -30.84
N PRO A 2 31.63 -1.40 -31.88
CA PRO A 2 30.22 -1.01 -31.82
C PRO A 2 29.25 -2.19 -31.72
N ALA A 3 29.51 -3.32 -32.39
CA ALA A 3 28.62 -4.48 -32.35
C ALA A 3 28.43 -5.09 -30.94
N ARG A 4 29.41 -5.00 -30.05
CA ARG A 4 29.29 -5.49 -28.66
C ARG A 4 28.37 -4.60 -27.81
N ILE A 5 28.29 -3.34 -28.12
CA ILE A 5 27.41 -2.38 -27.42
C ILE A 5 25.94 -2.75 -27.71
N TRP A 6 25.60 -3.04 -28.97
CA TRP A 6 24.24 -3.45 -29.35
C TRP A 6 23.79 -4.77 -28.71
N LEU A 7 24.71 -5.72 -28.51
CA LEU A 7 24.43 -7.00 -27.81
C LEU A 7 24.00 -6.81 -26.36
N LEU A 8 24.39 -5.72 -25.72
CA LEU A 8 23.98 -5.40 -24.34
C LEU A 8 22.71 -4.51 -24.32
N TRP A 9 22.64 -3.50 -25.20
CA TRP A 9 21.53 -2.56 -25.19
C TRP A 9 20.22 -3.12 -25.73
N VAL A 10 20.26 -3.95 -26.75
CA VAL A 10 19.04 -4.52 -27.33
C VAL A 10 18.28 -5.40 -26.32
N PRO A 11 18.90 -6.38 -25.64
CA PRO A 11 18.19 -7.16 -24.64
C PRO A 11 17.77 -6.30 -23.42
N ALA A 12 18.60 -5.33 -22.99
CA ALA A 12 18.23 -4.44 -21.90
C ALA A 12 16.98 -3.60 -22.23
N ILE A 13 16.93 -3.00 -23.42
CA ILE A 13 15.76 -2.26 -23.90
C ILE A 13 14.55 -3.18 -24.04
N ALA A 14 14.72 -4.37 -24.62
CA ALA A 14 13.63 -5.34 -24.79
C ALA A 14 13.04 -5.77 -23.45
N VAL A 15 13.88 -6.06 -22.46
CA VAL A 15 13.44 -6.40 -21.09
C VAL A 15 12.72 -5.21 -20.46
N THR A 16 13.27 -4.00 -20.55
CA THR A 16 12.67 -2.80 -19.99
C THR A 16 11.29 -2.52 -20.60
N VAL A 17 11.19 -2.56 -21.93
CA VAL A 17 9.92 -2.39 -22.65
C VAL A 17 8.94 -3.51 -22.28
N GLY A 18 9.40 -4.77 -22.22
CA GLY A 18 8.57 -5.90 -21.82
C GLY A 18 8.01 -5.74 -20.39
N VAL A 19 8.83 -5.30 -19.44
CA VAL A 19 8.41 -5.01 -18.06
C VAL A 19 7.39 -3.86 -18.03
N LEU A 20 7.63 -2.78 -18.76
CA LEU A 20 6.71 -1.63 -18.81
C LEU A 20 5.36 -2.00 -19.44
N VAL A 21 5.35 -2.79 -20.50
CA VAL A 21 4.12 -3.28 -21.14
C VAL A 21 3.37 -4.22 -20.21
N ALA A 22 4.06 -5.19 -19.59
CA ALA A 22 3.45 -6.09 -18.62
C ALA A 22 2.86 -5.33 -17.41
N ALA A 23 3.58 -4.33 -16.92
CA ALA A 23 3.12 -3.46 -15.84
C ALA A 23 1.89 -2.63 -16.26
N ALA A 24 1.86 -2.10 -17.49
CA ALA A 24 0.72 -1.38 -18.03
C ALA A 24 -0.53 -2.27 -18.14
N ILE A 25 -0.37 -3.50 -18.63
CA ILE A 25 -1.46 -4.48 -18.72
C ILE A 25 -1.99 -4.84 -17.31
N TYR A 26 -1.09 -5.07 -16.36
CA TYR A 26 -1.44 -5.39 -14.98
C TYR A 26 -2.15 -4.22 -14.27
N SER A 27 -1.73 -2.98 -14.56
CA SER A 27 -2.25 -1.79 -13.88
C SER A 27 -3.71 -1.46 -14.20
N HIS A 28 -4.25 -1.93 -15.34
CA HIS A 28 -5.65 -1.67 -15.71
C HIS A 28 -6.66 -2.15 -14.66
N GLY A 29 -6.42 -3.32 -14.04
CA GLY A 29 -7.31 -3.83 -12.98
C GLY A 29 -7.12 -3.15 -11.62
N VAL A 30 -5.91 -2.68 -11.32
CA VAL A 30 -5.58 -2.09 -10.01
C VAL A 30 -5.81 -0.58 -9.99
N ALA A 31 -5.69 0.12 -11.11
CA ALA A 31 -5.94 1.56 -11.22
C ALA A 31 -7.37 1.93 -10.82
N ALA A 32 -8.35 1.07 -11.10
CA ALA A 32 -9.75 1.28 -10.71
C ALA A 32 -9.95 1.42 -9.18
N THR A 33 -9.01 0.91 -8.37
CA THR A 33 -9.08 1.00 -6.90
C THR A 33 -8.37 2.21 -6.32
N ARG A 34 -7.64 3.00 -7.14
CA ARG A 34 -6.76 4.10 -6.68
C ARG A 34 -7.36 5.50 -6.82
N GLY A 35 -8.56 5.65 -7.39
CA GLY A 35 -9.18 6.96 -7.61
C GLY A 35 -8.54 7.79 -8.74
N TRP A 36 -7.63 7.21 -9.54
CA TRP A 36 -7.01 7.82 -10.72
C TRP A 36 -6.79 6.77 -11.82
N THR A 37 -6.78 7.21 -13.07
CA THR A 37 -6.47 6.37 -14.23
C THR A 37 -4.96 6.29 -14.48
N LEU A 38 -4.51 5.29 -15.24
CA LEU A 38 -3.12 5.20 -15.67
C LEU A 38 -2.65 6.48 -16.41
N GLY A 39 -3.49 7.03 -17.27
CA GLY A 39 -3.17 8.28 -17.98
C GLY A 39 -2.98 9.46 -17.03
N GLN A 40 -3.86 9.61 -16.05
CA GLN A 40 -3.74 10.64 -15.01
C GLN A 40 -2.48 10.47 -14.18
N ARG A 41 -2.11 9.22 -13.84
CA ARG A 41 -0.85 8.94 -13.17
C ARG A 41 0.34 9.41 -14.01
N LEU A 42 0.45 8.95 -15.25
CA LEU A 42 1.56 9.31 -16.13
C LEU A 42 1.67 10.82 -16.39
N LEU A 43 0.55 11.54 -16.40
CA LEU A 43 0.53 13.00 -16.49
C LEU A 43 0.95 13.68 -15.18
N SER A 44 0.71 13.06 -14.03
CA SER A 44 1.04 13.62 -12.71
C SER A 44 2.51 13.41 -12.34
N GLU A 45 3.09 12.28 -12.73
CA GLU A 45 4.45 11.89 -12.34
C GLU A 45 5.53 12.93 -12.71
N PRO A 46 5.51 13.61 -13.87
CA PRO A 46 6.47 14.68 -14.15
C PRO A 46 6.50 15.78 -13.08
N ARG A 47 5.35 16.15 -12.51
CA ARG A 47 5.24 17.14 -11.44
C ARG A 47 5.82 16.61 -10.13
N VAL A 48 5.55 15.33 -9.83
CA VAL A 48 6.13 14.63 -8.68
C VAL A 48 7.65 14.60 -8.78
N LEU A 49 8.21 14.26 -9.94
CA LEU A 49 9.65 14.22 -10.17
C LEU A 49 10.33 15.58 -9.97
N PHE A 50 9.66 16.66 -10.40
CA PHE A 50 10.14 18.02 -10.13
C PHE A 50 10.11 18.36 -8.64
N ASP A 51 9.08 17.99 -7.93
CA ASP A 51 9.01 18.22 -6.48
C ASP A 51 10.10 17.42 -5.75
N TYR A 52 10.37 16.19 -6.18
CA TYR A 52 11.51 15.40 -5.68
C TYR A 52 12.85 16.07 -5.93
N LEU A 53 13.09 16.63 -7.13
CA LEU A 53 14.30 17.39 -7.43
C LEU A 53 14.42 18.64 -6.54
N CYS A 54 13.31 19.37 -6.37
CA CYS A 54 13.27 20.51 -5.46
C CYS A 54 13.61 20.11 -4.02
N GLN A 55 13.09 19.02 -3.53
CA GLN A 55 13.40 18.54 -2.18
C GLN A 55 14.86 18.11 -1.99
N LEU A 56 15.48 17.51 -3.02
CA LEU A 56 16.88 17.12 -2.99
C LEU A 56 17.82 18.34 -2.88
N TRP A 57 17.52 19.40 -3.63
CA TRP A 57 18.38 20.60 -3.69
C TRP A 57 17.97 21.69 -2.70
N LEU A 58 16.70 21.75 -2.33
CA LEU A 58 16.12 22.69 -1.37
C LEU A 58 15.33 21.90 -0.32
N PRO A 59 16.02 21.17 0.56
CA PRO A 59 15.37 20.28 1.51
C PRO A 59 14.46 21.07 2.45
N ARG A 60 13.26 20.54 2.67
CA ARG A 60 12.29 21.08 3.62
C ARG A 60 12.61 20.56 5.03
N PRO A 61 12.63 21.41 6.06
CA PRO A 61 13.02 21.01 7.42
C PRO A 61 12.13 19.92 8.02
N LEU A 62 10.87 19.87 7.60
CA LEU A 62 9.89 18.87 8.02
C LEU A 62 9.02 18.53 6.81
N SER A 63 9.06 17.27 6.39
CA SER A 63 8.20 16.80 5.32
C SER A 63 6.75 16.58 5.80
N PRO A 64 5.75 16.53 4.90
CA PRO A 64 4.39 16.10 5.24
C PRO A 64 4.33 14.64 5.70
N GLY A 65 5.43 13.91 5.69
CA GLY A 65 5.51 12.52 6.10
C GLY A 65 4.99 11.56 5.04
N LEU A 66 4.31 10.52 5.51
CA LEU A 66 3.80 9.45 4.64
C LEU A 66 2.45 9.76 3.98
N PHE A 67 1.80 10.87 4.37
CA PHE A 67 0.41 11.17 4.02
C PHE A 67 0.33 12.21 2.90
N ASN A 68 0.59 11.78 1.67
CA ASN A 68 0.53 12.62 0.49
C ASN A 68 -0.75 12.39 -0.34
N ASP A 69 -1.84 12.00 0.32
CA ASP A 69 -3.15 11.69 -0.29
C ASP A 69 -3.77 12.92 -0.98
N GLY A 70 -3.42 14.12 -0.50
CA GLY A 70 -3.89 15.39 -1.04
C GLY A 70 -3.15 15.85 -2.30
N TYR A 71 -2.26 15.03 -2.88
CA TYR A 71 -1.56 15.42 -4.10
C TYR A 71 -2.55 15.52 -5.28
N VAL A 72 -2.63 16.71 -5.88
CA VAL A 72 -3.58 16.98 -6.96
C VAL A 72 -3.19 16.22 -8.22
N VAL A 73 -4.04 15.29 -8.63
CA VAL A 73 -3.87 14.48 -9.84
C VAL A 73 -4.00 15.35 -11.09
N SER A 74 -3.13 15.17 -12.09
CA SER A 74 -3.26 15.81 -13.39
C SER A 74 -4.36 15.09 -14.19
N THR A 75 -5.43 15.81 -14.50
CA THR A 75 -6.54 15.27 -15.29
C THR A 75 -6.30 15.37 -16.80
N ASP A 76 -5.56 16.40 -17.20
CA ASP A 76 -5.12 16.66 -18.57
C ASP A 76 -3.80 17.48 -18.60
N TRP A 77 -3.38 17.93 -19.77
CA TRP A 77 -2.12 18.65 -19.98
C TRP A 77 -2.06 20.03 -19.30
N MET A 78 -3.23 20.64 -19.02
CA MET A 78 -3.36 21.99 -18.48
C MET A 78 -3.92 22.03 -17.06
N HIS A 79 -4.47 20.90 -16.57
CA HIS A 79 -5.05 20.86 -15.24
C HIS A 79 -4.37 19.80 -14.36
N PRO A 80 -3.60 20.28 -13.38
CA PRO A 80 -3.26 21.67 -13.06
C PRO A 80 -2.25 22.23 -14.08
N TRP A 81 -2.22 23.56 -14.23
CA TRP A 81 -1.39 24.27 -15.20
C TRP A 81 0.12 23.90 -15.15
N THR A 82 0.59 23.41 -14.01
CA THR A 82 1.98 22.95 -13.79
C THR A 82 2.34 21.66 -14.52
N THR A 83 1.36 20.93 -15.08
CA THR A 83 1.59 19.64 -15.76
C THR A 83 2.46 19.79 -17.01
N LEU A 84 2.07 20.68 -17.92
CA LEU A 84 2.82 20.90 -19.16
C LEU A 84 4.23 21.46 -18.91
N PRO A 85 4.43 22.49 -18.07
CA PRO A 85 5.77 22.94 -17.68
C PRO A 85 6.66 21.83 -17.07
N ALA A 86 6.09 20.94 -16.27
CA ALA A 86 6.84 19.83 -15.69
C ALA A 86 7.31 18.83 -16.77
N ILE A 87 6.44 18.46 -17.69
CA ILE A 87 6.79 17.59 -18.81
C ILE A 87 7.89 18.23 -19.66
N ALA A 88 7.71 19.49 -20.05
CA ALA A 88 8.68 20.24 -20.85
C ALA A 88 10.04 20.35 -20.12
N GLY A 89 10.02 20.58 -18.82
CA GLY A 89 11.22 20.66 -18.00
C GLY A 89 11.98 19.34 -17.89
N LEU A 90 11.30 18.19 -17.68
CA LEU A 90 11.97 16.88 -17.68
C LEU A 90 12.58 16.56 -19.05
N PHE A 91 11.84 16.87 -20.11
CA PHE A 91 12.39 16.73 -21.46
C PHE A 91 13.61 17.63 -21.66
N GLY A 92 13.54 18.89 -21.20
CA GLY A 92 14.65 19.83 -21.19
C GLY A 92 15.88 19.32 -20.42
N LEU A 93 15.68 18.72 -19.24
CA LEU A 93 16.76 18.08 -18.48
C LEU A 93 17.42 16.94 -19.29
N GLY A 94 16.63 16.11 -19.96
CA GLY A 94 17.13 15.08 -20.85
C GLY A 94 17.97 15.64 -22.01
N LEU A 95 17.53 16.74 -22.62
CA LEU A 95 18.27 17.45 -23.67
C LEU A 95 19.57 18.05 -23.12
N VAL A 96 19.56 18.65 -21.96
CA VAL A 96 20.77 19.16 -21.28
C VAL A 96 21.76 18.03 -21.03
N ALA A 97 21.32 16.91 -20.49
CA ALA A 97 22.16 15.74 -20.27
C ALA A 97 22.78 15.23 -21.58
N TRP A 98 21.98 15.16 -22.64
CA TRP A 98 22.46 14.75 -23.95
C TRP A 98 23.45 15.73 -24.57
N HIS A 99 23.16 17.03 -24.53
CA HIS A 99 24.03 18.07 -25.09
C HIS A 99 25.37 18.16 -24.36
N TRP A 100 25.36 18.03 -23.04
CA TRP A 100 26.57 18.21 -22.21
C TRP A 100 27.33 16.91 -21.93
N ARG A 101 26.92 15.79 -22.51
CA ARG A 101 27.53 14.47 -22.25
C ARG A 101 29.04 14.39 -22.47
N ASN A 102 29.56 15.23 -23.40
CA ASN A 102 31.01 15.29 -23.70
C ASN A 102 31.75 16.37 -22.91
N ARG A 103 31.04 17.43 -22.47
CA ARG A 103 31.64 18.57 -21.76
C ARG A 103 31.57 18.41 -20.23
N GLN A 104 30.46 17.89 -19.74
CA GLN A 104 30.15 17.67 -18.32
C GLN A 104 29.60 16.26 -18.09
N PRO A 105 30.45 15.22 -18.28
CA PRO A 105 29.98 13.82 -18.25
C PRO A 105 29.36 13.41 -16.91
N ALA A 106 29.89 13.93 -15.79
CA ALA A 106 29.35 13.65 -14.46
C ALA A 106 27.92 14.20 -14.28
N LEU A 107 27.66 15.43 -14.75
CA LEU A 107 26.33 16.04 -14.70
C LEU A 107 25.34 15.28 -15.60
N SER A 108 25.79 14.94 -16.82
CA SER A 108 24.97 14.18 -17.76
C SER A 108 24.63 12.80 -17.21
N LEU A 109 25.57 12.12 -16.57
CA LEU A 109 25.33 10.83 -15.95
C LEU A 109 24.40 10.95 -14.75
N ALA A 110 24.55 11.98 -13.91
CA ALA A 110 23.66 12.20 -12.77
C ALA A 110 22.21 12.42 -13.19
N ILE A 111 21.98 13.30 -14.17
CA ILE A 111 20.63 13.55 -14.72
C ILE A 111 20.07 12.29 -15.40
N GLY A 112 20.85 11.63 -16.24
CA GLY A 112 20.43 10.40 -16.94
C GLY A 112 20.10 9.28 -15.96
N PHE A 113 20.91 9.09 -14.92
CA PHE A 113 20.67 8.09 -13.88
C PHE A 113 19.39 8.38 -13.10
N TYR A 114 19.13 9.65 -12.77
CA TYR A 114 17.90 10.07 -12.12
C TYR A 114 16.67 9.74 -12.99
N LEU A 115 16.65 10.18 -14.26
CA LEU A 115 15.52 9.96 -15.16
C LEU A 115 15.26 8.47 -15.43
N VAL A 116 16.32 7.69 -15.65
CA VAL A 116 16.21 6.24 -15.86
C VAL A 116 15.79 5.53 -14.57
N GLY A 117 16.36 5.89 -13.42
CA GLY A 117 16.01 5.33 -12.13
C GLY A 117 14.54 5.52 -11.75
N GLN A 118 13.94 6.65 -12.17
CA GLN A 118 12.52 6.93 -11.94
C GLN A 118 11.58 6.20 -12.91
N SER A 119 12.08 5.67 -14.03
CA SER A 119 11.23 5.10 -15.09
C SER A 119 10.36 3.93 -14.64
N ILE A 120 10.81 3.16 -13.66
CA ILE A 120 10.06 2.02 -13.10
C ILE A 120 9.00 2.52 -12.12
N GLU A 121 9.38 3.37 -11.18
CA GLU A 121 8.51 3.81 -10.08
C GLU A 121 7.49 4.86 -10.51
N SER A 122 7.90 5.78 -11.37
CA SER A 122 7.02 6.79 -11.99
C SER A 122 6.40 6.31 -13.30
N GLY A 123 6.52 5.02 -13.58
CA GLY A 123 5.97 4.36 -14.77
C GLY A 123 4.54 3.84 -14.56
N PRO A 124 4.15 2.82 -15.35
CA PRO A 124 2.79 2.29 -15.37
C PRO A 124 2.41 1.45 -14.15
N LEU A 125 3.31 1.20 -13.20
CA LEU A 125 2.99 0.47 -11.98
C LEU A 125 2.00 1.26 -11.12
N PRO A 126 0.91 0.66 -10.63
CA PRO A 126 -0.14 1.36 -9.88
C PRO A 126 0.26 1.61 -8.42
N LEU A 127 1.43 2.19 -8.22
CA LEU A 127 1.93 2.63 -6.92
C LEU A 127 1.27 3.95 -6.52
N GLU A 128 1.39 4.35 -5.25
CA GLU A 128 0.96 5.70 -4.83
C GLU A 128 1.69 6.77 -5.64
N LEU A 129 1.00 7.90 -5.93
CA LEU A 129 1.57 8.95 -6.78
C LEU A 129 2.81 9.59 -6.18
N TYR A 130 2.80 9.86 -4.88
CA TYR A 130 3.84 10.62 -4.21
C TYR A 130 4.39 9.86 -3.01
N PHE A 131 5.71 9.55 -3.06
CA PHE A 131 6.39 8.87 -1.96
C PHE A 131 7.88 9.23 -1.96
N GLU A 132 8.34 10.04 -1.01
CA GLU A 132 9.68 10.62 -0.98
C GLU A 132 10.81 9.58 -0.99
N HIS A 133 10.63 8.44 -0.33
CA HIS A 133 11.66 7.40 -0.25
C HIS A 133 12.00 6.73 -1.60
N ARG A 134 11.15 6.85 -2.62
CA ARG A 134 11.45 6.34 -3.97
C ARG A 134 12.60 7.07 -4.64
N ASN A 135 12.92 8.26 -4.14
CA ASN A 135 14.04 9.05 -4.63
C ASN A 135 15.42 8.50 -4.23
N TYR A 136 15.49 7.58 -3.29
CA TYR A 136 16.76 7.13 -2.71
C TYR A 136 17.74 6.63 -3.77
N LEU A 137 17.35 5.67 -4.58
CA LEU A 137 18.21 5.11 -5.62
C LEU A 137 18.40 6.06 -6.80
N PRO A 138 17.36 6.66 -7.39
CA PRO A 138 17.51 7.61 -8.49
C PRO A 138 18.40 8.83 -8.14
N ALA A 139 18.37 9.29 -6.90
CA ALA A 139 19.14 10.43 -6.43
C ALA A 139 20.63 10.12 -6.12
N ALA A 140 21.04 8.86 -6.14
CA ALA A 140 22.37 8.43 -5.67
C ALA A 140 23.55 9.17 -6.33
N LEU A 141 23.42 9.53 -7.61
CA LEU A 141 24.45 10.27 -8.35
C LEU A 141 24.20 11.78 -8.42
N MET A 142 23.10 12.29 -7.87
CA MET A 142 22.67 13.67 -8.09
C MET A 142 23.65 14.72 -7.53
N PHE A 143 24.32 14.40 -6.41
CA PHE A 143 25.31 15.29 -5.79
C PHE A 143 26.76 15.04 -6.27
N TRP A 144 26.99 14.05 -7.11
CA TRP A 144 28.33 13.74 -7.60
C TRP A 144 28.99 14.88 -8.39
N PRO A 145 28.30 15.56 -9.32
CA PRO A 145 28.86 16.72 -10.01
C PRO A 145 29.27 17.84 -9.04
N LEU A 146 28.47 18.07 -8.00
CA LEU A 146 28.76 19.04 -6.95
C LEU A 146 30.00 18.62 -6.15
N ALA A 147 30.11 17.36 -5.77
CA ALA A 147 31.29 16.84 -5.07
C ALA A 147 32.57 16.99 -5.88
N LEU A 148 32.53 16.70 -7.19
CA LEU A 148 33.66 16.92 -8.09
C LEU A 148 34.04 18.40 -8.19
N TRP A 149 33.06 19.30 -8.25
CA TRP A 149 33.31 20.74 -8.25
C TRP A 149 33.96 21.21 -6.92
N LEU A 150 33.50 20.71 -5.79
CA LEU A 150 34.02 21.04 -4.45
C LEU A 150 35.46 20.54 -4.26
N THR A 151 35.84 19.44 -4.87
CA THR A 151 37.17 18.83 -4.74
C THR A 151 38.19 19.30 -5.78
N ASN A 152 37.73 19.99 -6.85
CA ASN A 152 38.65 20.47 -7.90
C ASN A 152 39.39 21.74 -7.46
N PRO A 153 40.74 21.73 -7.35
CA PRO A 153 41.53 22.88 -6.93
C PRO A 153 41.48 24.04 -7.93
N ASP A 154 41.27 23.76 -9.21
CA ASP A 154 41.36 24.74 -10.30
C ASP A 154 40.05 25.52 -10.52
N THR A 155 39.04 25.33 -9.67
CA THR A 155 37.74 26.03 -9.81
C THR A 155 37.86 27.51 -9.44
N ALA A 156 37.22 28.38 -10.21
CA ALA A 156 36.98 29.75 -9.82
C ALA A 156 36.18 29.79 -8.47
N LEU A 157 36.41 30.85 -7.67
CA LEU A 157 35.76 31.12 -6.41
C LEU A 157 36.18 30.17 -5.23
N PRO A 158 37.43 30.16 -4.83
CA PRO A 158 37.92 29.29 -3.75
C PRO A 158 37.20 29.52 -2.40
N SER A 159 36.83 30.75 -2.10
CA SER A 159 36.10 31.09 -0.87
C SER A 159 34.71 30.48 -0.85
N VAL A 160 33.95 30.55 -1.97
CA VAL A 160 32.63 29.94 -2.09
C VAL A 160 32.73 28.43 -1.93
N ARG A 161 33.73 27.81 -2.56
CA ARG A 161 33.98 26.38 -2.43
C ARG A 161 34.26 25.98 -0.98
N ALA A 162 35.12 26.69 -0.28
CA ALA A 162 35.47 26.41 1.11
C ALA A 162 34.22 26.51 2.02
N VAL A 163 33.42 27.57 1.88
CA VAL A 163 32.20 27.76 2.63
C VAL A 163 31.16 26.64 2.31
N THR A 164 31.00 26.30 1.04
CA THR A 164 30.04 25.25 0.62
C THR A 164 30.49 23.86 1.09
N SER A 165 31.81 23.58 1.07
CA SER A 165 32.37 22.28 1.52
C SER A 165 32.10 21.99 2.99
N ILE A 166 31.96 23.01 3.82
CA ILE A 166 31.66 22.86 5.25
C ILE A 166 30.20 23.12 5.52
N GLY A 167 29.65 24.20 4.97
CA GLY A 167 28.28 24.65 5.25
C GLY A 167 27.21 23.69 4.75
N LEU A 168 27.38 23.14 3.54
CA LEU A 168 26.38 22.20 2.98
C LEU A 168 26.28 20.89 3.77
N PRO A 169 27.38 20.18 4.11
CA PRO A 169 27.28 18.98 4.96
C PRO A 169 26.70 19.29 6.35
N LEU A 170 27.03 20.41 6.97
CA LEU A 170 26.45 20.80 8.25
C LEU A 170 24.95 21.08 8.15
N LEU A 171 24.52 21.79 7.10
CA LEU A 171 23.10 22.02 6.83
C LEU A 171 22.34 20.70 6.63
N LEU A 172 22.85 19.83 5.77
CA LEU A 172 22.23 18.52 5.50
C LEU A 172 22.23 17.64 6.74
N ALA A 173 23.29 17.64 7.54
CA ALA A 173 23.33 16.92 8.81
C ALA A 173 22.27 17.44 9.79
N GLY A 174 22.13 18.77 9.94
CA GLY A 174 21.10 19.38 10.76
C GLY A 174 19.68 19.03 10.30
N MET A 175 19.43 19.05 9.01
CA MET A 175 18.12 18.67 8.45
C MET A 175 17.82 17.18 8.61
N THR A 176 18.83 16.32 8.42
CA THR A 176 18.70 14.88 8.67
C THR A 176 18.41 14.62 10.15
N TRP A 177 19.07 15.33 11.04
CA TRP A 177 18.80 15.28 12.49
C TRP A 177 17.36 15.65 12.81
N LEU A 178 16.87 16.77 12.27
CA LEU A 178 15.47 17.21 12.46
C LEU A 178 14.49 16.16 11.93
N GLY A 179 14.71 15.61 10.74
CA GLY A 179 13.90 14.54 10.20
C GLY A 179 13.93 13.29 11.07
N ALA A 180 15.12 12.83 11.46
CA ALA A 180 15.28 11.65 12.30
C ALA A 180 14.64 11.81 13.68
N SER A 181 14.69 13.01 14.28
CA SER A 181 14.06 13.30 15.57
C SER A 181 12.53 13.14 15.53
N VAL A 182 11.89 13.48 14.41
CA VAL A 182 10.45 13.25 14.20
C VAL A 182 10.14 11.75 14.15
N TRP A 183 10.95 10.97 13.42
CA TRP A 183 10.76 9.52 13.33
C TRP A 183 11.00 8.79 14.67
N GLY A 184 11.85 9.33 15.52
CA GLY A 184 12.10 8.80 16.87
C GLY A 184 11.04 9.16 17.90
N ASN A 185 10.07 10.03 17.57
CA ASN A 185 9.05 10.53 18.50
C ASN A 185 7.65 10.34 17.95
N ALA A 186 6.99 9.24 18.32
CA ALA A 186 5.66 8.88 17.84
C ALA A 186 4.60 9.97 18.10
N SER A 187 4.70 10.66 19.24
CA SER A 187 3.80 11.77 19.59
C SER A 187 4.00 12.99 18.69
N GLY A 188 5.27 13.40 18.52
CA GLY A 188 5.63 14.50 17.62
C GLY A 188 5.28 14.18 16.17
N GLN A 189 5.52 12.95 15.75
CA GLN A 189 5.18 12.45 14.42
C GLN A 189 3.67 12.56 14.13
N ALA A 190 2.83 12.05 15.04
CA ALA A 190 1.37 12.08 14.86
C ALA A 190 0.85 13.52 14.77
N MET A 191 1.32 14.41 15.65
CA MET A 191 0.90 15.82 15.66
C MET A 191 1.37 16.54 14.39
N ILE A 192 2.66 16.47 14.05
CA ILE A 192 3.23 17.18 12.90
C ILE A 192 2.57 16.72 11.60
N TRP A 193 2.41 15.40 11.42
CA TRP A 193 1.82 14.87 10.19
C TRP A 193 0.32 15.15 10.09
N GLY A 194 -0.42 15.07 11.20
CA GLY A 194 -1.84 15.41 11.24
C GLY A 194 -2.13 16.89 10.98
N GLU A 195 -1.33 17.77 11.58
CA GLU A 195 -1.48 19.23 11.39
C GLU A 195 -1.07 19.70 9.99
N ARG A 196 -0.03 19.09 9.41
CA ARG A 196 0.44 19.45 8.07
C ARG A 196 -0.41 18.90 6.95
N ASN A 197 -1.22 17.87 7.24
CA ASN A 197 -2.10 17.23 6.27
C ASN A 197 -3.56 17.24 6.75
N PRO A 198 -4.17 18.43 6.94
CA PRO A 198 -5.53 18.53 7.46
C PRO A 198 -6.58 17.87 6.56
N ASN A 199 -6.31 17.81 5.26
CA ASN A 199 -7.21 17.23 4.26
C ASN A 199 -6.90 15.76 3.93
N SER A 200 -5.86 15.15 4.54
CA SER A 200 -5.57 13.74 4.35
C SER A 200 -6.37 12.88 5.33
N PRO A 201 -7.29 12.03 4.85
CA PRO A 201 -8.03 11.12 5.72
C PRO A 201 -7.09 10.20 6.51
N ARG A 202 -6.01 9.71 5.90
CA ARG A 202 -5.03 8.84 6.56
C ARG A 202 -4.27 9.56 7.68
N ALA A 203 -3.86 10.82 7.46
CA ALA A 203 -3.20 11.62 8.49
C ALA A 203 -4.12 11.92 9.67
N GLN A 204 -5.38 12.26 9.39
CA GLN A 204 -6.38 12.51 10.42
C GLN A 204 -6.74 11.25 11.20
N ALA A 205 -6.86 10.10 10.53
CA ALA A 205 -7.06 8.81 11.17
C ALA A 205 -5.87 8.42 12.07
N TYR A 206 -4.64 8.64 11.61
CA TYR A 206 -3.42 8.37 12.37
C TYR A 206 -3.33 9.22 13.63
N LEU A 207 -3.59 10.51 13.52
CA LEU A 207 -3.59 11.44 14.67
C LEU A 207 -4.74 11.11 15.65
N ALA A 208 -5.94 10.77 15.14
CA ALA A 208 -7.06 10.35 15.98
C ALA A 208 -6.74 9.05 16.74
N GLN A 209 -6.09 8.09 16.11
CA GLN A 209 -5.65 6.86 16.77
C GLN A 209 -4.63 7.13 17.88
N TRP A 210 -3.69 8.06 17.64
CA TRP A 210 -2.77 8.49 18.67
C TRP A 210 -3.50 9.20 19.84
N GLU A 211 -4.46 10.10 19.55
CA GLU A 211 -5.29 10.74 20.57
C GLU A 211 -6.07 9.72 21.39
N LEU A 212 -6.64 8.70 20.74
CA LEU A 212 -7.35 7.61 21.40
C LEU A 212 -6.44 6.82 22.35
N ASN A 213 -5.21 6.50 21.91
CA ASN A 213 -4.22 5.79 22.73
C ASN A 213 -3.74 6.60 23.93
N GLN A 214 -3.82 7.95 23.85
CA GLN A 214 -3.55 8.86 24.97
C GLN A 214 -4.76 9.07 25.88
N GLY A 215 -5.87 8.36 25.68
CA GLY A 215 -7.10 8.55 26.42
C GLY A 215 -7.89 9.82 26.06
N ARG A 216 -7.48 10.55 25.02
CA ARG A 216 -8.16 11.78 24.56
C ARG A 216 -9.33 11.45 23.62
N VAL A 217 -10.26 10.63 24.11
CA VAL A 217 -11.34 10.03 23.30
C VAL A 217 -12.21 11.09 22.61
N ARG A 218 -12.56 12.20 23.31
CA ARG A 218 -13.38 13.28 22.73
C ARG A 218 -12.66 14.05 21.62
N ALA A 219 -11.34 14.24 21.74
CA ALA A 219 -10.53 14.89 20.71
C ALA A 219 -10.46 14.03 19.44
N ALA A 220 -10.21 12.72 19.60
CA ALA A 220 -10.21 11.75 18.50
C ALA A 220 -11.56 11.73 17.77
N GLU A 221 -12.68 11.69 18.50
CA GLU A 221 -14.02 11.73 17.90
C GLU A 221 -14.25 13.03 17.10
N ALA A 222 -13.98 14.19 17.70
CA ALA A 222 -14.18 15.48 17.03
C ALA A 222 -13.35 15.59 15.75
N ARG A 223 -12.11 15.06 15.75
CA ARG A 223 -11.23 15.01 14.60
C ARG A 223 -11.82 14.14 13.49
N LEU A 224 -12.20 12.91 13.83
CA LEU A 224 -12.75 11.95 12.85
C LEU A 224 -14.06 12.47 12.25
N ARG A 225 -14.96 13.03 13.06
CA ARG A 225 -16.20 13.65 12.55
C ARG A 225 -15.92 14.86 11.65
N THR A 226 -14.86 15.62 11.93
CA THR A 226 -14.46 16.74 11.06
C THR A 226 -13.93 16.22 9.74
N ALA A 227 -13.07 15.21 9.74
CA ALA A 227 -12.52 14.59 8.52
C ALA A 227 -13.60 13.90 7.69
N LEU A 228 -14.57 13.25 8.32
CA LEU A 228 -15.71 12.59 7.65
C LEU A 228 -16.66 13.58 6.94
N ARG A 229 -16.73 14.84 7.35
CA ARG A 229 -17.50 15.85 6.59
C ARG A 229 -16.93 16.08 5.18
N SER A 230 -15.61 15.97 5.04
CA SER A 230 -14.93 16.14 3.74
C SER A 230 -14.76 14.82 2.98
N HIS A 231 -14.71 13.69 3.71
CA HIS A 231 -14.46 12.36 3.14
C HIS A 231 -15.45 11.33 3.74
N PRO A 232 -16.75 11.45 3.42
CA PRO A 232 -17.81 10.70 4.11
C PRO A 232 -17.78 9.18 3.89
N THR A 233 -17.15 8.72 2.82
CA THR A 233 -17.05 7.29 2.48
C THR A 233 -15.68 6.67 2.78
N GLU A 234 -14.80 7.39 3.49
CA GLU A 234 -13.46 6.89 3.75
C GLU A 234 -13.47 5.83 4.86
N VAL A 235 -13.16 4.58 4.48
CA VAL A 235 -13.22 3.40 5.37
C VAL A 235 -12.37 3.59 6.62
N GLN A 236 -11.16 4.14 6.50
CA GLN A 236 -10.28 4.30 7.64
C GLN A 236 -10.84 5.25 8.70
N LEU A 237 -11.55 6.30 8.26
CA LEU A 237 -12.16 7.26 9.19
C LEU A 237 -13.36 6.65 9.91
N VAL A 238 -14.25 5.93 9.19
CA VAL A 238 -15.41 5.30 9.82
C VAL A 238 -15.01 4.14 10.73
N ALA A 239 -14.03 3.34 10.35
CA ALA A 239 -13.48 2.27 11.18
C ALA A 239 -12.91 2.81 12.49
N ASN A 240 -12.06 3.85 12.43
CA ASN A 240 -11.53 4.50 13.63
C ASN A 240 -12.63 5.18 14.46
N LEU A 241 -13.72 5.67 13.82
CA LEU A 241 -14.83 6.23 14.56
C LEU A 241 -15.60 5.15 15.36
N ILE A 242 -15.78 3.96 14.79
CA ILE A 242 -16.33 2.80 15.52
C ILE A 242 -15.46 2.48 16.73
N ASP A 243 -14.12 2.41 16.55
CA ASP A 243 -13.19 2.14 17.66
C ASP A 243 -13.32 3.19 18.78
N VAL A 244 -13.43 4.47 18.42
CA VAL A 244 -13.62 5.58 19.38
C VAL A 244 -14.97 5.46 20.09
N ARG A 245 -16.05 5.19 19.37
CA ARG A 245 -17.40 5.03 19.94
C ARG A 245 -17.49 3.80 20.86
N CYS A 246 -16.84 2.72 20.47
CA CYS A 246 -16.75 1.53 21.32
C CYS A 246 -15.92 1.76 22.59
N ARG A 247 -14.90 2.59 22.54
CA ARG A 247 -14.19 3.05 23.75
C ARG A 247 -15.08 3.91 24.67
N GLN A 248 -16.09 4.58 24.13
CA GLN A 248 -17.12 5.29 24.91
C GLN A 248 -18.24 4.37 25.42
N GLY A 249 -18.23 3.10 24.99
CA GLY A 249 -19.18 2.06 25.41
C GLY A 249 -20.36 1.83 24.49
N PHE A 250 -20.59 2.66 23.47
CA PHE A 250 -21.75 2.53 22.60
C PHE A 250 -21.53 3.09 21.19
N LEU A 251 -21.94 2.30 20.18
CA LEU A 251 -22.04 2.71 18.78
C LEU A 251 -23.51 3.01 18.43
N ASP A 252 -23.79 4.20 17.92
CA ASP A 252 -25.14 4.54 17.50
C ASP A 252 -25.46 4.04 16.07
N LYS A 253 -26.77 3.97 15.77
CA LYS A 253 -27.24 3.46 14.45
C LYS A 253 -26.81 4.34 13.29
N ALA A 254 -26.62 5.64 13.50
CA ALA A 254 -26.23 6.57 12.44
C ALA A 254 -24.77 6.34 12.06
N ASP A 255 -23.89 6.16 13.04
CA ASP A 255 -22.47 5.86 12.81
C ASP A 255 -22.31 4.47 12.15
N LEU A 256 -23.09 3.47 12.57
CA LEU A 256 -23.12 2.16 11.89
C LEU A 256 -23.59 2.27 10.43
N ALA A 257 -24.67 3.01 10.17
CA ALA A 257 -25.18 3.19 8.81
C ALA A 257 -24.16 3.90 7.90
N ALA A 258 -23.44 4.89 8.43
CA ALA A 258 -22.35 5.55 7.71
C ALA A 258 -21.21 4.57 7.39
N ALA A 259 -20.89 3.67 8.31
CA ALA A 259 -19.88 2.63 8.10
C ALA A 259 -20.34 1.62 7.03
N VAL A 260 -21.57 1.12 7.10
CA VAL A 260 -22.14 0.22 6.08
C VAL A 260 -22.09 0.87 4.70
N HIS A 261 -22.46 2.15 4.59
CA HIS A 261 -22.38 2.89 3.33
C HIS A 261 -20.92 3.01 2.84
N SER A 262 -19.98 3.31 3.72
CA SER A 262 -18.56 3.40 3.36
C SER A 262 -18.02 2.05 2.87
N PHE A 263 -18.28 0.96 3.58
CA PHE A 263 -17.82 -0.39 3.21
C PHE A 263 -18.43 -0.87 1.89
N SER A 264 -19.66 -0.45 1.55
CA SER A 264 -20.32 -0.81 0.29
C SER A 264 -19.90 0.03 -0.92
N THR A 265 -19.27 1.19 -0.72
CA THR A 265 -18.99 2.15 -1.82
C THR A 265 -17.53 2.44 -2.04
N ASN A 266 -16.71 2.45 -0.97
CA ASN A 266 -15.27 2.79 -1.07
C ASN A 266 -14.49 1.64 -1.72
N PRO A 267 -13.65 1.90 -2.74
CA PRO A 267 -12.84 0.85 -3.37
C PRO A 267 -11.78 0.22 -2.46
N ASP A 268 -11.40 0.85 -1.36
CA ASP A 268 -10.43 0.38 -0.34
C ASP A 268 -9.21 -0.35 -0.92
N PRO A 269 -8.27 0.33 -1.57
CA PRO A 269 -7.14 -0.29 -2.28
C PRO A 269 -6.17 -1.02 -1.34
N THR A 270 -6.25 -0.80 -0.03
CA THR A 270 -5.30 -1.29 0.98
C THR A 270 -5.77 -2.53 1.73
N ARG A 271 -6.96 -3.06 1.42
CA ARG A 271 -7.61 -4.15 2.17
C ARG A 271 -7.88 -3.76 3.65
N LEU A 272 -8.11 -2.49 3.91
CA LEU A 272 -8.34 -2.00 5.27
C LEU A 272 -9.66 -2.54 5.84
N SER A 273 -10.73 -2.53 5.04
CA SER A 273 -12.04 -3.09 5.42
C SER A 273 -11.92 -4.52 5.93
N PHE A 274 -11.20 -5.37 5.18
CA PHE A 274 -10.95 -6.76 5.57
C PHE A 274 -10.20 -6.85 6.89
N ARG A 275 -9.04 -6.20 6.98
CA ARG A 275 -8.17 -6.30 8.16
C ARG A 275 -8.80 -5.72 9.41
N TRP A 276 -9.50 -4.59 9.26
CA TRP A 276 -10.16 -3.96 10.39
C TRP A 276 -11.30 -4.83 10.91
N LEU A 277 -12.17 -5.33 10.00
CA LEU A 277 -13.32 -6.14 10.39
C LEU A 277 -12.87 -7.46 11.04
N GLN A 278 -11.86 -8.12 10.50
CA GLN A 278 -11.25 -9.31 11.13
C GLN A 278 -10.74 -9.00 12.55
N GLY A 279 -10.09 -7.84 12.74
CA GLY A 279 -9.64 -7.39 14.06
C GLY A 279 -10.77 -6.99 15.01
N ALA A 280 -11.94 -6.60 14.49
CA ALA A 280 -13.09 -6.18 15.27
C ALA A 280 -14.02 -7.34 15.68
N LEU A 281 -13.94 -8.50 15.03
CA LEU A 281 -14.78 -9.67 15.34
C LEU A 281 -14.71 -10.10 16.80
N PRO A 282 -13.54 -10.23 17.46
CA PRO A 282 -13.48 -10.59 18.87
C PRO A 282 -14.23 -9.61 19.78
N MET A 283 -14.21 -8.32 19.46
CA MET A 283 -14.98 -7.30 20.20
C MET A 283 -16.49 -7.49 19.99
N ALA A 284 -16.91 -7.85 18.77
CA ALA A 284 -18.30 -8.13 18.46
C ALA A 284 -18.83 -9.41 19.15
N GLU A 285 -18.00 -10.46 19.26
CA GLU A 285 -18.33 -11.71 19.94
C GLU A 285 -18.57 -11.51 21.44
N VAL A 286 -17.69 -10.75 22.09
CA VAL A 286 -17.77 -10.52 23.56
C VAL A 286 -18.77 -9.40 23.92
N HIS A 287 -19.36 -8.70 22.94
CA HIS A 287 -20.32 -7.61 23.15
C HIS A 287 -19.81 -6.50 24.08
N THR A 288 -18.52 -6.17 23.97
CA THR A 288 -17.89 -5.14 24.81
C THR A 288 -18.32 -3.72 24.45
N CYS A 289 -18.96 -3.55 23.29
CA CYS A 289 -19.45 -2.27 22.77
C CYS A 289 -20.97 -2.35 22.53
N GLY A 290 -21.75 -1.56 23.25
CA GLY A 290 -23.19 -1.48 23.00
C GLY A 290 -23.49 -1.02 21.57
N GLY A 291 -24.39 -1.71 20.86
CA GLY A 291 -24.72 -1.42 19.46
C GLY A 291 -23.68 -1.90 18.42
N PHE A 292 -22.68 -2.69 18.84
CA PHE A 292 -21.77 -3.39 17.94
C PHE A 292 -21.55 -4.83 18.43
N GLY A 293 -22.21 -5.76 17.79
CA GLY A 293 -22.11 -7.20 18.01
C GLY A 293 -21.97 -7.95 16.68
N LEU A 294 -22.11 -9.28 16.72
CA LEU A 294 -22.03 -10.11 15.51
C LEU A 294 -23.02 -9.72 14.41
N PRO A 295 -24.29 -9.31 14.72
CA PRO A 295 -25.21 -8.82 13.68
C PRO A 295 -24.70 -7.58 12.94
N GLU A 296 -24.10 -6.62 13.65
CA GLU A 296 -23.56 -5.39 13.08
C GLU A 296 -22.26 -5.67 12.30
N ALA A 297 -21.41 -6.55 12.82
CA ALA A 297 -20.22 -7.03 12.09
C ALA A 297 -20.63 -7.76 10.80
N GLY A 298 -21.69 -8.56 10.83
CA GLY A 298 -22.27 -9.20 9.66
C GLY A 298 -22.76 -8.21 8.62
N GLN A 299 -23.46 -7.14 9.03
CA GLN A 299 -23.86 -6.07 8.10
C GLN A 299 -22.68 -5.42 7.39
N LEU A 300 -21.57 -5.18 8.10
CA LEU A 300 -20.35 -4.64 7.50
C LEU A 300 -19.67 -5.65 6.57
N ALA A 301 -19.66 -6.95 6.92
CA ALA A 301 -19.10 -8.00 6.07
C ALA A 301 -19.90 -8.14 4.77
N HIS A 302 -21.22 -8.12 4.83
CA HIS A 302 -22.08 -8.10 3.64
C HIS A 302 -21.85 -6.83 2.81
N ALA A 303 -21.81 -5.65 3.42
CA ALA A 303 -21.54 -4.41 2.72
C ALA A 303 -20.19 -4.45 1.97
N PHE A 304 -19.16 -5.04 2.57
CA PHE A 304 -17.88 -5.27 1.92
C PHE A 304 -17.96 -6.29 0.78
N ALA A 305 -18.71 -7.37 0.95
CA ALA A 305 -18.91 -8.40 -0.08
C ALA A 305 -19.66 -7.86 -1.30
N ASP A 306 -20.68 -7.03 -1.07
CA ASP A 306 -21.55 -6.43 -2.08
C ASP A 306 -20.92 -5.20 -2.76
N ASN A 307 -19.76 -4.73 -2.30
CA ASN A 307 -19.07 -3.59 -2.88
C ASN A 307 -18.70 -3.89 -4.34
N PRO A 308 -19.10 -3.04 -5.32
CA PRO A 308 -18.82 -3.25 -6.75
C PRO A 308 -17.35 -3.39 -7.10
N SER A 309 -16.44 -2.88 -6.26
CA SER A 309 -14.98 -3.02 -6.46
C SER A 309 -14.45 -4.39 -6.03
N THR A 310 -15.18 -5.14 -5.22
CA THR A 310 -14.77 -6.44 -4.66
C THR A 310 -14.51 -7.51 -5.73
N PRO A 311 -15.34 -7.71 -6.76
CA PRO A 311 -15.07 -8.69 -7.81
C PRO A 311 -13.94 -8.27 -8.77
N VAL A 312 -13.63 -6.98 -8.85
CA VAL A 312 -12.63 -6.43 -9.79
C VAL A 312 -11.22 -6.48 -9.21
N ALA A 313 -11.08 -6.30 -7.90
CA ALA A 313 -9.79 -6.30 -7.24
C ALA A 313 -9.32 -7.74 -6.94
N PRO A 314 -8.06 -8.10 -7.29
CA PRO A 314 -7.52 -9.44 -7.06
C PRO A 314 -7.63 -9.87 -5.58
N GLY A 315 -8.15 -11.08 -5.36
CA GLY A 315 -8.28 -11.68 -4.02
C GLY A 315 -9.40 -11.14 -3.13
N ARG A 316 -10.03 -10.01 -3.49
CA ARG A 316 -11.05 -9.36 -2.65
C ARG A 316 -12.30 -10.22 -2.43
N ARG A 317 -12.74 -10.91 -3.46
CA ARG A 317 -13.90 -11.80 -3.34
C ARG A 317 -13.62 -12.95 -2.38
N SER A 318 -12.42 -13.52 -2.43
CA SER A 318 -11.99 -14.55 -1.46
C SER A 318 -11.95 -14.00 -0.04
N ASP A 319 -11.41 -12.79 0.14
CA ASP A 319 -11.39 -12.11 1.45
C ASP A 319 -12.80 -11.86 1.99
N ALA A 320 -13.72 -11.41 1.14
CA ALA A 320 -15.12 -11.16 1.53
C ALA A 320 -15.85 -12.43 1.97
N MET A 321 -15.72 -13.51 1.19
CA MET A 321 -16.30 -14.81 1.55
C MET A 321 -15.66 -15.37 2.82
N HIS A 322 -14.36 -15.19 3.00
CA HIS A 322 -13.68 -15.58 4.23
C HIS A 322 -14.26 -14.86 5.46
N LEU A 323 -14.45 -13.54 5.39
CA LEU A 323 -15.07 -12.75 6.48
C LEU A 323 -16.50 -13.17 6.79
N LEU A 324 -17.32 -13.42 5.76
CA LEU A 324 -18.69 -13.92 5.96
C LEU A 324 -18.66 -15.26 6.67
N GLY A 325 -17.77 -16.17 6.29
CA GLY A 325 -17.58 -17.44 6.96
C GLY A 325 -17.12 -17.29 8.41
N GLU A 326 -16.21 -16.34 8.73
CA GLU A 326 -15.82 -16.04 10.11
C GLU A 326 -17.01 -15.55 10.94
N VAL A 327 -17.81 -14.62 10.41
CA VAL A 327 -19.03 -14.11 11.09
C VAL A 327 -20.06 -15.23 11.30
N ALA A 328 -20.31 -16.06 10.28
CA ALA A 328 -21.21 -17.19 10.36
C ALA A 328 -20.76 -18.20 11.43
N LEU A 329 -19.44 -18.50 11.48
CA LEU A 329 -18.86 -19.40 12.46
C LEU A 329 -19.02 -18.86 13.89
N ALA A 330 -18.69 -17.59 14.10
CA ALA A 330 -18.86 -16.91 15.38
C ALA A 330 -20.35 -16.83 15.83
N SER A 331 -21.26 -16.78 14.85
CA SER A 331 -22.71 -16.81 15.09
C SER A 331 -23.29 -18.22 15.32
N GLY A 332 -22.46 -19.27 15.27
CA GLY A 332 -22.87 -20.66 15.43
C GLY A 332 -23.45 -21.32 14.17
N ASN A 333 -23.40 -20.64 13.02
CA ASN A 333 -23.97 -21.11 11.75
C ASN A 333 -22.95 -21.97 10.97
N ALA A 334 -22.63 -23.16 11.47
CA ALA A 334 -21.55 -24.02 10.95
C ALA A 334 -21.65 -24.33 9.44
N HIS A 335 -22.86 -24.59 8.93
CA HIS A 335 -23.05 -24.91 7.50
C HIS A 335 -22.88 -23.71 6.60
N GLU A 336 -23.33 -22.53 7.02
CA GLU A 336 -23.12 -21.28 6.32
C GLU A 336 -21.64 -20.91 6.29
N ALA A 337 -20.95 -21.03 7.44
CA ALA A 337 -19.50 -20.81 7.52
C ALA A 337 -18.73 -21.69 6.53
N LEU A 338 -19.05 -22.99 6.45
CA LEU A 338 -18.42 -23.91 5.50
C LEU A 338 -18.73 -23.51 4.05
N ALA A 339 -19.98 -23.12 3.75
CA ALA A 339 -20.37 -22.69 2.41
C ALA A 339 -19.59 -21.45 1.97
N ASP A 340 -19.43 -20.47 2.85
CA ASP A 340 -18.68 -19.25 2.57
C ASP A 340 -17.17 -19.51 2.44
N PHE A 341 -16.58 -20.35 3.28
CA PHE A 341 -15.19 -20.77 3.15
C PHE A 341 -14.94 -21.52 1.83
N ASN A 342 -15.86 -22.37 1.42
CA ASN A 342 -15.79 -23.04 0.11
C ASN A 342 -15.92 -22.04 -1.04
N ALA A 343 -16.75 -21.01 -0.92
CA ALA A 343 -16.88 -19.94 -1.89
C ALA A 343 -15.61 -19.06 -1.96
N ALA A 344 -14.93 -18.85 -0.84
CA ALA A 344 -13.62 -18.20 -0.81
C ALA A 344 -12.58 -18.99 -1.62
N TRP A 345 -12.51 -20.32 -1.46
CA TRP A 345 -11.65 -21.20 -2.26
C TRP A 345 -12.03 -21.18 -3.74
N ALA A 346 -13.31 -21.23 -4.08
CA ALA A 346 -13.78 -21.18 -5.46
C ALA A 346 -13.40 -19.85 -6.15
N SER A 347 -13.34 -18.77 -5.39
CA SER A 347 -12.95 -17.44 -5.90
C SER A 347 -11.44 -17.32 -6.13
N GLU A 348 -10.63 -17.83 -5.22
CA GLU A 348 -9.16 -17.87 -5.32
C GLU A 348 -8.63 -19.07 -4.55
N GLN A 349 -7.98 -19.99 -5.26
CA GLN A 349 -7.43 -21.22 -4.67
C GLN A 349 -6.15 -20.94 -3.88
N ARG A 350 -6.31 -20.58 -2.61
CA ARG A 350 -5.23 -20.25 -1.68
C ARG A 350 -5.17 -21.30 -0.58
N ILE A 351 -4.13 -22.14 -0.61
CA ILE A 351 -3.95 -23.23 0.37
C ILE A 351 -3.75 -22.69 1.78
N ASP A 352 -3.00 -21.59 1.93
CA ASP A 352 -2.81 -20.90 3.21
C ASP A 352 -4.15 -20.50 3.86
N THR A 353 -5.09 -20.00 3.07
CA THR A 353 -6.42 -19.62 3.53
C THR A 353 -7.24 -20.83 3.95
N VAL A 354 -7.22 -21.93 3.16
CA VAL A 354 -7.92 -23.18 3.53
C VAL A 354 -7.39 -23.77 4.83
N LEU A 355 -6.08 -23.74 5.05
CA LEU A 355 -5.48 -24.21 6.30
C LEU A 355 -5.98 -23.42 7.51
N VAL A 356 -6.05 -22.08 7.39
CA VAL A 356 -6.58 -21.20 8.44
C VAL A 356 -8.06 -21.50 8.68
N GLN A 357 -8.87 -21.59 7.63
CA GLN A 357 -10.30 -21.87 7.71
C GLN A 357 -10.61 -23.24 8.32
N ALA A 358 -9.84 -24.28 7.94
CA ALA A 358 -9.96 -25.61 8.53
C ALA A 358 -9.57 -25.61 10.02
N ALA A 359 -8.51 -24.87 10.40
CA ALA A 359 -8.13 -24.73 11.80
C ALA A 359 -9.22 -23.99 12.62
N MET A 360 -9.86 -22.95 12.04
CA MET A 360 -10.97 -22.24 12.68
C MET A 360 -12.18 -23.18 12.92
N LEU A 361 -12.58 -23.94 11.90
CA LEU A 361 -13.66 -24.92 12.03
C LEU A 361 -13.33 -25.98 13.10
N ALA A 362 -12.11 -26.50 13.12
CA ALA A 362 -11.68 -27.47 14.12
C ALA A 362 -11.71 -26.87 15.54
N SER A 363 -11.21 -25.65 15.72
CA SER A 363 -11.22 -24.94 17.00
C SER A 363 -12.61 -24.60 17.49
N ALA A 364 -13.58 -24.46 16.60
CA ALA A 364 -15.01 -24.29 16.91
C ALA A 364 -15.73 -25.61 17.23
N GLY A 365 -14.98 -26.74 17.38
CA GLY A 365 -15.58 -28.04 17.66
C GLY A 365 -16.24 -28.72 16.46
N LEU A 366 -15.86 -28.35 15.25
CA LEU A 366 -16.44 -28.86 13.99
C LEU A 366 -15.38 -29.67 13.17
N PRO A 367 -14.72 -30.67 13.75
CA PRO A 367 -13.57 -31.34 13.11
C PRO A 367 -13.93 -32.06 11.81
N ARG A 368 -15.17 -32.58 11.66
CA ARG A 368 -15.62 -33.21 10.41
C ARG A 368 -15.70 -32.20 9.27
N LEU A 369 -16.31 -31.02 9.51
CA LEU A 369 -16.38 -29.95 8.52
C LEU A 369 -15.00 -29.38 8.19
N ALA A 370 -14.11 -29.33 9.17
CA ALA A 370 -12.71 -28.94 8.97
C ALA A 370 -11.99 -29.90 8.03
N LEU A 371 -12.16 -31.22 8.20
CA LEU A 371 -11.57 -32.24 7.31
C LEU A 371 -12.14 -32.15 5.89
N ASP A 372 -13.47 -31.99 5.76
CA ASP A 372 -14.14 -31.82 4.46
C ASP A 372 -13.60 -30.59 3.72
N HIS A 373 -13.47 -29.46 4.41
CA HIS A 373 -12.89 -28.25 3.83
C HIS A 373 -11.42 -28.43 3.44
N LEU A 374 -10.63 -29.09 4.27
CA LEU A 374 -9.21 -29.36 4.05
C LEU A 374 -8.96 -30.23 2.80
N GLN A 375 -9.92 -31.07 2.40
CA GLN A 375 -9.81 -31.86 1.18
C GLN A 375 -9.66 -31.01 -0.08
N LEU A 376 -10.20 -29.81 -0.10
CA LEU A 376 -10.08 -28.87 -1.23
C LEU A 376 -8.61 -28.52 -1.54
N ALA A 377 -7.77 -28.47 -0.52
CA ALA A 377 -6.35 -28.17 -0.66
C ALA A 377 -5.50 -29.39 -1.10
N SER A 378 -6.06 -30.61 -1.09
CA SER A 378 -5.32 -31.84 -1.39
C SER A 378 -4.93 -31.99 -2.88
N THR A 379 -5.57 -31.21 -3.76
CA THR A 379 -5.25 -31.16 -5.20
C THR A 379 -4.79 -29.75 -5.57
N PRO A 380 -3.53 -29.40 -5.31
CA PRO A 380 -3.05 -28.05 -5.63
C PRO A 380 -2.97 -27.85 -7.15
N ILE A 381 -3.64 -26.80 -7.63
CA ILE A 381 -3.54 -26.39 -9.03
C ILE A 381 -2.25 -25.59 -9.22
N VAL A 382 -1.21 -26.27 -9.68
CA VAL A 382 0.05 -25.61 -10.10
C VAL A 382 -0.12 -25.11 -11.52
N ARG A 383 -0.15 -23.80 -11.69
CA ARG A 383 -0.18 -23.21 -13.04
C ARG A 383 1.14 -23.48 -13.75
N PRO A 384 1.12 -23.90 -15.02
CA PRO A 384 2.34 -24.06 -15.80
C PRO A 384 3.07 -22.71 -15.92
N TRP A 385 4.39 -22.74 -15.99
CA TRP A 385 5.25 -21.55 -15.95
C TRP A 385 4.88 -20.46 -16.99
N TYR A 386 4.40 -20.85 -18.16
CA TYR A 386 3.96 -19.90 -19.20
C TYR A 386 2.65 -19.16 -18.85
N ARG A 387 1.95 -19.55 -17.77
CA ARG A 387 0.76 -18.87 -17.21
C ARG A 387 1.06 -18.09 -15.95
N TRP A 388 2.31 -18.06 -15.51
CA TRP A 388 2.68 -17.25 -14.35
C TRP A 388 2.55 -15.77 -14.69
N ARG A 389 1.88 -15.03 -13.80
CA ARG A 389 1.61 -13.59 -13.96
C ARG A 389 2.27 -12.74 -12.88
N SER A 390 2.80 -13.36 -11.82
CA SER A 390 3.33 -12.65 -10.66
C SER A 390 4.40 -13.47 -9.94
N MET A 391 5.21 -12.80 -9.10
CA MET A 391 6.12 -13.47 -8.18
C MET A 391 5.40 -14.40 -7.20
N THR A 392 4.14 -14.16 -6.92
CA THR A 392 3.30 -15.06 -6.11
C THR A 392 3.13 -16.43 -6.78
N ASP A 393 3.00 -16.49 -8.12
CA ASP A 393 2.92 -17.77 -8.82
C ASP A 393 4.25 -18.52 -8.74
N VAL A 394 5.38 -17.82 -8.84
CA VAL A 394 6.72 -18.40 -8.67
C VAL A 394 6.90 -18.93 -7.25
N HIS A 395 6.55 -18.14 -6.25
CA HIS A 395 6.63 -18.54 -4.84
C HIS A 395 5.77 -19.77 -4.55
N ARG A 396 4.53 -19.78 -5.04
CA ARG A 396 3.61 -20.92 -4.92
C ARG A 396 4.18 -22.19 -5.57
N TRP A 397 4.82 -22.06 -6.73
CA TRP A 397 5.49 -23.16 -7.40
C TRP A 397 6.69 -23.70 -6.59
N VAL A 398 7.52 -22.79 -6.01
CA VAL A 398 8.65 -23.19 -5.15
C VAL A 398 8.16 -23.98 -3.94
N LEU A 399 7.18 -23.47 -3.21
CA LEU A 399 6.61 -24.13 -2.02
C LEU A 399 6.00 -25.49 -2.38
N HIS A 400 5.35 -25.58 -3.54
CA HIS A 400 4.83 -26.86 -4.01
C HIS A 400 5.96 -27.88 -4.31
N ARG A 401 7.04 -27.45 -4.98
CA ARG A 401 8.20 -28.32 -5.24
C ARG A 401 8.92 -28.79 -3.97
N GLN A 402 8.90 -27.99 -2.93
CA GLN A 402 9.47 -28.33 -1.64
C GLN A 402 8.57 -29.26 -0.81
N GLY A 403 7.36 -29.57 -1.27
CA GLY A 403 6.37 -30.36 -0.53
C GLY A 403 5.83 -29.63 0.71
N PHE A 404 6.09 -28.31 0.84
CA PHE A 404 5.73 -27.52 2.01
C PHE A 404 4.22 -27.58 2.31
N TRP A 405 3.39 -27.37 1.30
CA TRP A 405 1.94 -27.40 1.49
C TRP A 405 1.41 -28.77 1.87
N GLN A 406 1.95 -29.83 1.28
CA GLN A 406 1.55 -31.18 1.63
C GLN A 406 1.86 -31.51 3.07
N GLN A 407 3.05 -31.13 3.55
CA GLN A 407 3.45 -31.29 4.94
C GLN A 407 2.51 -30.54 5.88
N GLN A 408 2.14 -29.30 5.59
CA GLN A 408 1.22 -28.50 6.42
C GLN A 408 -0.20 -29.10 6.44
N ILE A 409 -0.69 -29.60 5.28
CA ILE A 409 -1.99 -30.25 5.19
C ILE A 409 -2.02 -31.53 6.04
N ASP A 410 -0.98 -32.36 5.92
CA ASP A 410 -0.90 -33.65 6.63
C ASP A 410 -0.74 -33.44 8.15
N GLU A 411 0.03 -32.42 8.55
CA GLU A 411 0.19 -32.05 9.96
C GLU A 411 -1.16 -31.59 10.56
N LEU A 412 -1.87 -30.69 9.89
CA LEU A 412 -3.16 -30.18 10.35
C LEU A 412 -4.20 -31.30 10.37
N ARG A 413 -4.25 -32.14 9.31
CA ARG A 413 -5.14 -33.31 9.25
C ARG A 413 -4.88 -34.27 10.40
N GLY A 414 -3.62 -34.55 10.71
CA GLY A 414 -3.24 -35.43 11.84
C GLY A 414 -3.72 -34.86 13.16
N LYS A 415 -3.55 -33.57 13.43
CA LYS A 415 -4.06 -32.90 14.64
C LYS A 415 -5.58 -33.01 14.75
N ILE A 416 -6.31 -32.65 13.71
CA ILE A 416 -7.80 -32.68 13.70
C ILE A 416 -8.31 -34.11 13.90
N THR A 417 -7.64 -35.11 13.28
CA THR A 417 -8.04 -36.52 13.43
C THR A 417 -7.76 -37.05 14.85
N SER A 418 -6.64 -36.64 15.44
CA SER A 418 -6.30 -36.96 16.83
C SER A 418 -7.35 -36.41 17.80
N ASP A 419 -7.77 -35.16 17.61
CA ASP A 419 -8.80 -34.52 18.44
C ASP A 419 -10.17 -35.21 18.30
N LEU A 420 -10.50 -35.72 17.11
CA LEU A 420 -11.72 -36.54 16.89
C LEU A 420 -11.72 -37.84 17.67
N VAL A 421 -10.56 -38.49 17.83
CA VAL A 421 -10.45 -39.76 18.55
C VAL A 421 -10.49 -39.56 20.07
N HIS A 422 -10.05 -38.39 20.55
CA HIS A 422 -9.96 -38.09 21.97
C HIS A 422 -11.13 -37.26 22.51
N SER A 423 -12.04 -36.80 21.61
CA SER A 423 -13.29 -36.14 22.02
C SER A 423 -14.29 -37.21 22.48
N PRO A 424 -14.84 -37.12 23.71
CA PRO A 424 -15.76 -38.09 24.27
C PRO A 424 -17.09 -38.18 23.52
#